data_e6461882db51068a7599be6e0dbba253
#
_entry.id   e6461882db51068a7599be6e0dbba253
#
_cell.length_a   1.000
_cell.length_b   1.000
_cell.length_c   1.000
_cell.angle_alpha   90.00
_cell.angle_beta   90.00
_cell.angle_gamma   90.00
#
_symmetry.space_group_name_H-M   'P 1'
#
loop_
_entity.id
_entity.type
_entity.pdbx_description
1 polymer ?
#
loop_
_entity_poly.entity_id
_entity_poly.type
_entity_poly.pdbx_seq_one_letter_code
_entity_poly.pdbx_strand_id
1 'polypeptide(L)'
;MSNKSEAAILKNLEKLAVHNDPIDQKLYSQYDVKRGLRNANGTGVLVGLTRIGDVVGYELKDGQKIAIPGRLVYRGYNVEDLIKDADKNKQFGYEQCAYLLLFGELPNQAKLEAFSNYLGECRVLPANFTEDMIMKAPSNDIMNKMARGVLASYSYDDDPENRSVSNVIKQCIQLIARFSTLAAYGYQAKRRYYDNKSLFIHNPKPELSTAENFLRLIRSDKQYTRLEAEILDLALILHAEHGGGNNSSLTVHVVSSADTDTYSAMAAAVGSLKGRRHGGANIKVMEMMDDIKANVKDWTSEKEVGNYLKNIATKEAGDRSGLIYGMGHAIYTISDPREVLLKAKAKKLAKEKGFLEEFALYDLIEKLSPAIIQEVHHSDKKICANVDMYSGLVYSMLNIPRELFTPIFAISRIAGWSAHRIEEIVSGGRIYRPAYKNISKEREFVPLMDRK
;
A
#
# COMPACT_ATOMS: atom_id res chain seq x y z
N MET A 1 16.15 24.99 29.06
CA MET A 1 17.43 24.24 28.91
C MET A 1 18.16 24.77 27.69
N SER A 2 19.49 24.91 27.72
CA SER A 2 20.24 25.26 26.47
C SER A 2 20.27 24.07 25.56
N ASN A 3 20.26 24.28 24.21
CA ASN A 3 20.33 23.22 23.20
C ASN A 3 21.50 22.23 23.40
N LYS A 4 22.61 22.68 24.04
CA LYS A 4 23.75 21.82 24.37
C LYS A 4 23.44 20.84 25.51
N SER A 5 22.66 21.24 26.50
CA SER A 5 22.23 20.39 27.63
C SER A 5 21.27 19.29 27.16
N GLU A 6 20.33 19.63 26.27
CA GLU A 6 19.39 18.69 25.69
C GLU A 6 20.09 17.63 24.84
N ALA A 7 21.00 18.03 23.94
CA ALA A 7 21.77 17.11 23.09
C ALA A 7 22.61 16.12 23.92
N ALA A 8 23.20 16.57 25.05
CA ALA A 8 24.00 15.71 25.94
C ALA A 8 23.11 14.68 26.66
N ILE A 9 21.93 15.09 27.13
CA ILE A 9 20.95 14.19 27.76
C ILE A 9 20.48 13.13 26.74
N LEU A 10 20.04 13.54 25.53
CA LEU A 10 19.59 12.65 24.50
C LEU A 10 20.65 11.62 24.09
N LYS A 11 21.92 12.05 23.95
CA LYS A 11 23.04 11.15 23.66
C LYS A 11 23.27 10.08 24.71
N ASN A 12 23.09 10.43 25.99
CA ASN A 12 23.20 9.45 27.09
C ASN A 12 22.02 8.49 27.11
N LEU A 13 20.80 8.97 26.90
CA LEU A 13 19.61 8.14 26.81
C LEU A 13 19.67 7.17 25.61
N GLU A 14 20.15 7.65 24.46
CA GLU A 14 20.41 6.81 23.28
C GLU A 14 21.38 5.66 23.60
N LYS A 15 22.51 5.95 24.26
CA LYS A 15 23.46 4.92 24.66
C LYS A 15 22.83 3.87 25.58
N LEU A 16 22.01 4.27 26.53
CA LEU A 16 21.30 3.37 27.43
C LEU A 16 20.31 2.47 26.66
N ALA A 17 19.53 3.04 25.75
CA ALA A 17 18.59 2.29 24.93
C ALA A 17 19.33 1.29 24.03
N VAL A 18 20.37 1.73 23.30
CA VAL A 18 21.18 0.85 22.42
C VAL A 18 21.86 -0.27 23.21
N HIS A 19 22.21 -0.06 24.48
CA HIS A 19 22.84 -1.08 25.33
C HIS A 19 21.84 -2.07 25.91
N ASN A 20 20.66 -1.60 26.35
CA ASN A 20 19.73 -2.40 27.15
C ASN A 20 18.63 -3.10 26.33
N ASP A 21 18.24 -2.53 25.17
CA ASP A 21 17.06 -3.01 24.41
C ASP A 21 17.33 -4.08 23.34
N PRO A 22 18.58 -4.36 22.87
CA PRO A 22 18.79 -5.34 21.81
C PRO A 22 18.40 -6.74 22.25
N ILE A 23 17.64 -7.41 21.37
CA ILE A 23 17.30 -8.84 21.53
C ILE A 23 18.27 -9.66 20.67
N ASP A 24 19.01 -10.59 21.29
CA ASP A 24 19.87 -11.52 20.57
C ASP A 24 19.04 -12.34 19.58
N GLN A 25 19.46 -12.32 18.32
CA GLN A 25 18.78 -13.04 17.24
C GLN A 25 18.67 -14.54 17.49
N LYS A 26 19.63 -15.13 18.23
CA LYS A 26 19.63 -16.57 18.60
C LYS A 26 18.44 -16.96 19.48
N LEU A 27 17.92 -16.02 20.29
CA LEU A 27 16.78 -16.26 21.17
C LEU A 27 15.50 -16.54 20.40
N TYR A 28 15.33 -15.98 19.19
CA TYR A 28 14.16 -16.29 18.36
C TYR A 28 14.10 -17.77 17.99
N SER A 29 15.22 -18.36 17.63
CA SER A 29 15.30 -19.81 17.35
C SER A 29 15.22 -20.64 18.63
N GLN A 30 15.86 -20.19 19.72
CA GLN A 30 15.85 -20.90 21.01
C GLN A 30 14.41 -21.06 21.58
N TYR A 31 13.59 -20.04 21.45
CA TYR A 31 12.20 -20.03 21.95
C TYR A 31 11.17 -20.33 20.86
N ASP A 32 11.59 -20.77 19.68
CA ASP A 32 10.72 -21.02 18.51
C ASP A 32 9.78 -19.84 18.18
N VAL A 33 10.28 -18.60 18.34
CA VAL A 33 9.49 -17.40 18.05
C VAL A 33 9.37 -17.19 16.55
N LYS A 34 8.15 -17.07 16.07
CA LYS A 34 7.84 -16.83 14.65
C LYS A 34 8.02 -15.33 14.32
N ARG A 35 9.25 -14.90 14.14
CA ARG A 35 9.61 -13.51 13.91
C ARG A 35 8.88 -12.93 12.70
N GLY A 36 8.14 -11.84 12.88
CA GLY A 36 7.32 -11.25 11.84
C GLY A 36 6.18 -12.17 11.38
N LEU A 37 5.71 -13.08 12.23
CA LEU A 37 4.69 -14.09 11.94
C LEU A 37 5.07 -14.97 10.74
N ARG A 38 6.37 -15.35 10.65
CA ARG A 38 6.91 -16.25 9.64
C ARG A 38 7.50 -17.51 10.25
N ASN A 39 7.16 -18.65 9.68
CA ASN A 39 7.80 -19.93 9.98
C ASN A 39 9.24 -19.96 9.44
N ALA A 40 10.08 -20.87 9.93
CA ALA A 40 11.47 -21.02 9.49
C ALA A 40 11.60 -21.31 7.99
N ASN A 41 10.61 -21.98 7.38
CA ASN A 41 10.55 -22.21 5.93
C ASN A 41 10.04 -21.01 5.12
N GLY A 42 9.85 -19.84 5.75
CA GLY A 42 9.39 -18.60 5.11
C GLY A 42 7.87 -18.50 4.87
N THR A 43 7.07 -19.52 5.27
CA THR A 43 5.62 -19.42 5.17
C THR A 43 5.04 -18.52 6.26
N GLY A 44 3.89 -17.87 5.99
CA GLY A 44 3.17 -17.12 7.01
C GLY A 44 2.60 -18.03 8.10
N VAL A 45 2.57 -17.54 9.33
CA VAL A 45 1.80 -18.18 10.42
C VAL A 45 0.32 -17.92 10.13
N LEU A 46 -0.51 -18.96 10.22
CA LEU A 46 -1.96 -18.81 10.07
C LEU A 46 -2.53 -18.20 11.36
N VAL A 47 -3.00 -16.96 11.28
CA VAL A 47 -3.49 -16.20 12.45
C VAL A 47 -4.96 -15.83 12.36
N GLY A 48 -5.62 -16.06 11.23
CA GLY A 48 -7.03 -15.76 11.05
C GLY A 48 -7.62 -16.41 9.80
N LEU A 49 -8.92 -16.27 9.66
CA LEU A 49 -9.70 -16.70 8.51
C LEU A 49 -10.34 -15.48 7.86
N THR A 50 -10.44 -15.48 6.53
CA THR A 50 -11.11 -14.40 5.78
C THR A 50 -11.82 -14.94 4.55
N ARG A 51 -12.89 -14.26 4.15
CA ARG A 51 -13.61 -14.47 2.88
C ARG A 51 -13.34 -13.35 1.87
N ILE A 52 -12.50 -12.38 2.22
CA ILE A 52 -12.35 -11.14 1.44
C ILE A 52 -11.44 -11.35 0.25
N GLY A 53 -10.23 -11.86 0.47
CA GLY A 53 -9.24 -12.00 -0.59
C GLY A 53 -8.32 -13.17 -0.38
N ASP A 54 -7.82 -13.72 -1.49
CA ASP A 54 -6.81 -14.77 -1.49
C ASP A 54 -5.69 -14.45 -2.47
N VAL A 55 -4.47 -14.79 -2.07
CA VAL A 55 -3.24 -14.56 -2.81
C VAL A 55 -2.58 -15.91 -3.05
N VAL A 56 -2.71 -16.45 -4.25
CA VAL A 56 -2.33 -17.82 -4.59
C VAL A 56 -1.10 -17.81 -5.50
N GLY A 57 -0.01 -18.44 -5.07
CA GLY A 57 1.24 -18.56 -5.84
C GLY A 57 1.81 -19.98 -5.85
N TYR A 58 1.11 -20.94 -5.23
CA TYR A 58 1.49 -22.36 -5.23
C TYR A 58 0.27 -23.25 -5.01
N GLU A 59 0.40 -24.51 -5.40
CA GLU A 59 -0.52 -25.59 -5.08
C GLU A 59 0.16 -26.63 -4.18
N LEU A 60 -0.62 -27.34 -3.41
CA LEU A 60 -0.12 -28.49 -2.64
C LEU A 60 -0.44 -29.78 -3.42
N LYS A 61 0.60 -30.50 -3.86
CA LYS A 61 0.48 -31.85 -4.41
C LYS A 61 1.30 -32.79 -3.55
N ASP A 62 0.65 -33.81 -3.02
CA ASP A 62 1.27 -34.80 -2.15
C ASP A 62 2.05 -34.18 -0.96
N GLY A 63 1.52 -33.10 -0.40
CA GLY A 63 2.14 -32.35 0.70
C GLY A 63 3.30 -31.44 0.28
N GLN A 64 3.69 -31.43 -0.99
CA GLN A 64 4.73 -30.56 -1.53
C GLN A 64 4.16 -29.30 -2.17
N LYS A 65 4.85 -28.19 -1.97
CA LYS A 65 4.50 -26.91 -2.61
C LYS A 65 5.03 -26.87 -4.04
N ILE A 66 4.12 -26.78 -4.99
CA ILE A 66 4.44 -26.57 -6.40
C ILE A 66 4.09 -25.13 -6.76
N ALA A 67 5.09 -24.35 -7.19
CA ALA A 67 4.87 -22.99 -7.64
C ALA A 67 4.00 -22.97 -8.89
N ILE A 68 2.99 -22.09 -8.91
CA ILE A 68 2.11 -21.85 -10.04
C ILE A 68 2.12 -20.36 -10.41
N PRO A 69 1.65 -19.98 -11.63
CA PRO A 69 1.37 -18.58 -11.91
C PRO A 69 0.48 -17.96 -10.85
N GLY A 70 0.82 -16.75 -10.43
CA GLY A 70 0.08 -16.08 -9.36
C GLY A 70 -1.37 -15.81 -9.75
N ARG A 71 -2.26 -15.93 -8.76
CA ARG A 71 -3.67 -15.50 -8.87
C ARG A 71 -4.02 -14.62 -7.70
N LEU A 72 -4.76 -13.56 -7.97
CA LEU A 72 -5.36 -12.69 -6.97
C LEU A 72 -6.88 -12.84 -7.05
N VAL A 73 -7.49 -13.14 -5.92
CA VAL A 73 -8.91 -13.50 -5.84
C VAL A 73 -9.62 -12.56 -4.88
N TYR A 74 -10.70 -11.94 -5.32
CA TYR A 74 -11.59 -11.10 -4.51
C TYR A 74 -12.92 -11.83 -4.30
N ARG A 75 -13.26 -12.16 -3.06
CA ARG A 75 -14.52 -12.87 -2.71
C ARG A 75 -14.78 -14.11 -3.58
N GLY A 76 -13.74 -14.85 -3.96
CA GLY A 76 -13.84 -16.05 -4.78
C GLY A 76 -13.73 -15.80 -6.31
N TYR A 77 -13.72 -14.56 -6.77
CA TYR A 77 -13.56 -14.20 -8.19
C TYR A 77 -12.12 -13.81 -8.50
N ASN A 78 -11.59 -14.34 -9.63
CA ASN A 78 -10.26 -13.93 -10.07
C ASN A 78 -10.30 -12.45 -10.54
N VAL A 79 -9.36 -11.65 -10.06
CA VAL A 79 -9.29 -10.22 -10.41
C VAL A 79 -9.14 -9.99 -11.92
N GLU A 80 -8.48 -10.92 -12.61
CA GLU A 80 -8.33 -10.87 -14.07
C GLU A 80 -9.69 -10.91 -14.80
N ASP A 81 -10.64 -11.71 -14.31
CA ASP A 81 -11.96 -11.81 -14.89
C ASP A 81 -12.79 -10.53 -14.66
N LEU A 82 -12.66 -9.92 -13.47
CA LEU A 82 -13.28 -8.63 -13.17
C LEU A 82 -12.78 -7.51 -14.09
N ILE A 83 -11.48 -7.49 -14.37
CA ILE A 83 -10.87 -6.52 -15.29
C ILE A 83 -11.30 -6.77 -16.74
N LYS A 84 -11.31 -8.02 -17.19
CA LYS A 84 -11.78 -8.37 -18.53
C LYS A 84 -13.24 -7.99 -18.77
N ASP A 85 -14.09 -8.16 -17.75
CA ASP A 85 -15.50 -7.76 -17.83
C ASP A 85 -15.64 -6.23 -17.92
N ALA A 86 -14.94 -5.47 -17.09
CA ALA A 86 -14.91 -4.02 -17.14
C ALA A 86 -14.41 -3.50 -18.50
N ASP A 87 -13.31 -4.06 -19.02
CA ASP A 87 -12.74 -3.70 -20.32
C ASP A 87 -13.74 -3.99 -21.48
N LYS A 88 -14.39 -5.15 -21.46
CA LYS A 88 -15.38 -5.56 -22.48
C LYS A 88 -16.58 -4.61 -22.52
N ASN A 89 -17.03 -4.20 -21.34
CA ASN A 89 -18.18 -3.32 -21.19
C ASN A 89 -17.81 -1.83 -21.28
N LYS A 90 -16.50 -1.49 -21.42
CA LYS A 90 -15.98 -0.13 -21.41
C LYS A 90 -16.39 0.67 -20.17
N GLN A 91 -16.43 0.01 -19.02
CA GLN A 91 -16.80 0.57 -17.72
C GLN A 91 -15.57 0.71 -16.82
N PHE A 92 -15.66 1.59 -15.84
CA PHE A 92 -14.71 1.62 -14.73
C PHE A 92 -15.08 0.50 -13.76
N GLY A 93 -14.08 -0.23 -13.27
CA GLY A 93 -14.30 -1.46 -12.51
C GLY A 93 -14.04 -1.32 -11.01
N TYR A 94 -13.42 -0.21 -10.55
CA TYR A 94 -13.07 -0.06 -9.14
C TYR A 94 -14.29 -0.05 -8.21
N GLU A 95 -15.34 0.68 -8.56
CA GLU A 95 -16.57 0.73 -7.78
C GLU A 95 -17.26 -0.65 -7.68
N GLN A 96 -17.25 -1.43 -8.76
CA GLN A 96 -17.73 -2.81 -8.75
C GLN A 96 -16.90 -3.71 -7.83
N CYS A 97 -15.57 -3.58 -7.87
CA CYS A 97 -14.68 -4.32 -6.98
C CYS A 97 -14.87 -3.90 -5.51
N ALA A 98 -15.05 -2.62 -5.23
CA ALA A 98 -15.35 -2.13 -3.88
C ALA A 98 -16.68 -2.71 -3.37
N TYR A 99 -17.73 -2.72 -4.19
CA TYR A 99 -19.00 -3.36 -3.85
C TYR A 99 -18.82 -4.85 -3.54
N LEU A 100 -18.14 -5.58 -4.44
CA LEU A 100 -17.86 -7.00 -4.25
C LEU A 100 -17.11 -7.28 -2.94
N LEU A 101 -16.06 -6.53 -2.65
CA LEU A 101 -15.25 -6.68 -1.42
C LEU A 101 -16.09 -6.45 -0.17
N LEU A 102 -16.94 -5.41 -0.15
CA LEU A 102 -17.76 -5.07 1.00
C LEU A 102 -18.87 -6.09 1.25
N PHE A 103 -19.59 -6.51 0.19
CA PHE A 103 -20.86 -7.24 0.32
C PHE A 103 -20.79 -8.71 -0.10
N GLY A 104 -19.69 -9.15 -0.76
CA GLY A 104 -19.45 -10.56 -1.09
C GLY A 104 -20.22 -11.08 -2.30
N GLU A 105 -20.91 -10.21 -3.04
CA GLU A 105 -21.61 -10.56 -4.29
C GLU A 105 -21.27 -9.55 -5.41
N LEU A 106 -21.33 -9.99 -6.66
CA LEU A 106 -21.25 -9.09 -7.81
C LEU A 106 -22.55 -8.29 -7.95
N PRO A 107 -22.49 -6.94 -8.05
CA PRO A 107 -23.69 -6.15 -8.28
C PRO A 107 -24.26 -6.40 -9.69
N ASN A 108 -25.57 -6.40 -9.82
CA ASN A 108 -26.18 -6.16 -11.11
C ASN A 108 -26.10 -4.65 -11.45
N GLN A 109 -26.50 -4.28 -12.68
CA GLN A 109 -26.38 -2.89 -13.16
C GLN A 109 -27.07 -1.89 -12.22
N ALA A 110 -28.28 -2.16 -11.77
CA ALA A 110 -29.03 -1.25 -10.87
C ALA A 110 -28.34 -1.09 -9.50
N LYS A 111 -27.82 -2.18 -8.92
CA LYS A 111 -27.07 -2.13 -7.66
C LYS A 111 -25.77 -1.35 -7.81
N LEU A 112 -25.06 -1.55 -8.93
CA LEU A 112 -23.80 -0.84 -9.21
C LEU A 112 -24.04 0.65 -9.38
N GLU A 113 -25.06 1.05 -10.13
CA GLU A 113 -25.45 2.46 -10.30
C GLU A 113 -25.82 3.11 -8.97
N ALA A 114 -26.68 2.46 -8.17
CA ALA A 114 -27.08 2.97 -6.87
C ALA A 114 -25.86 3.14 -5.93
N PHE A 115 -24.96 2.17 -5.90
CA PHE A 115 -23.76 2.23 -5.08
C PHE A 115 -22.79 3.32 -5.54
N SER A 116 -22.55 3.43 -6.86
CA SER A 116 -21.66 4.43 -7.44
C SER A 116 -22.19 5.85 -7.23
N ASN A 117 -23.50 6.06 -7.36
CA ASN A 117 -24.13 7.33 -7.07
C ASN A 117 -23.97 7.70 -5.59
N TYR A 118 -24.22 6.77 -4.68
CA TYR A 118 -24.06 7.01 -3.24
C TYR A 118 -22.58 7.30 -2.87
N LEU A 119 -21.63 6.57 -3.44
CA LEU A 119 -20.20 6.90 -3.30
C LEU A 119 -19.91 8.32 -3.82
N GLY A 120 -20.47 8.67 -4.97
CA GLY A 120 -20.32 9.99 -5.58
C GLY A 120 -20.74 11.12 -4.66
N GLU A 121 -21.92 11.00 -4.05
CA GLU A 121 -22.46 11.96 -3.09
C GLU A 121 -21.60 12.06 -1.82
N CYS A 122 -21.03 10.94 -1.35
CA CYS A 122 -20.19 10.90 -0.16
C CYS A 122 -18.78 11.51 -0.34
N ARG A 123 -18.35 11.86 -1.56
CA ARG A 123 -16.98 12.37 -1.83
C ARG A 123 -16.70 13.75 -1.24
N VAL A 124 -17.75 14.54 -1.02
CA VAL A 124 -17.62 15.89 -0.44
C VAL A 124 -17.21 15.75 1.03
N LEU A 125 -16.20 16.51 1.44
CA LEU A 125 -15.78 16.59 2.84
C LEU A 125 -16.82 17.38 3.65
N PRO A 126 -16.94 17.13 4.96
CA PRO A 126 -17.84 17.89 5.83
C PRO A 126 -17.55 19.40 5.78
N ALA A 127 -18.54 20.22 6.13
CA ALA A 127 -18.40 21.67 6.17
C ALA A 127 -17.19 22.07 7.06
N ASN A 128 -16.41 23.04 6.61
CA ASN A 128 -15.19 23.57 7.24
C ASN A 128 -14.03 22.56 7.39
N PHE A 129 -14.21 21.29 7.01
CA PHE A 129 -13.17 20.27 7.16
C PHE A 129 -11.91 20.63 6.36
N THR A 130 -12.06 21.14 5.15
CA THR A 130 -10.93 21.52 4.29
C THR A 130 -10.12 22.63 4.92
N GLU A 131 -10.76 23.66 5.43
CA GLU A 131 -10.15 24.83 6.05
C GLU A 131 -9.47 24.44 7.36
N ASP A 132 -10.19 23.78 8.25
CA ASP A 132 -9.76 23.50 9.61
C ASP A 132 -8.77 22.34 9.70
N MET A 133 -9.06 21.24 8.99
CA MET A 133 -8.28 20.02 9.13
C MET A 133 -7.19 19.87 8.07
N ILE A 134 -7.33 20.48 6.89
CA ILE A 134 -6.36 20.34 5.81
C ILE A 134 -5.47 21.57 5.69
N MET A 135 -6.04 22.77 5.55
CA MET A 135 -5.28 23.98 5.26
C MET A 135 -4.56 24.55 6.48
N LYS A 136 -5.19 24.59 7.66
CA LYS A 136 -4.55 25.12 8.89
C LYS A 136 -3.38 24.28 9.41
N ALA A 137 -3.36 22.98 9.10
CA ALA A 137 -2.30 22.08 9.55
C ALA A 137 -1.76 21.24 8.37
N PRO A 138 -1.10 21.87 7.36
CA PRO A 138 -0.55 21.16 6.23
C PRO A 138 0.52 20.15 6.65
N SER A 139 0.83 19.20 5.79
CA SER A 139 1.89 18.21 6.01
C SER A 139 2.73 18.09 4.73
N ASN A 140 4.03 17.94 4.88
CA ASN A 140 4.90 17.59 3.76
C ASN A 140 4.72 16.12 3.33
N ASP A 141 4.15 15.29 4.19
CA ASP A 141 3.85 13.88 3.95
C ASP A 141 2.34 13.69 3.81
N ILE A 142 1.89 13.29 2.60
CA ILE A 142 0.47 13.15 2.27
C ILE A 142 -0.17 11.97 3.03
N MET A 143 0.56 10.87 3.23
CA MET A 143 0.04 9.74 4.02
C MET A 143 -0.20 10.12 5.49
N ASN A 144 0.71 10.93 6.08
CA ASN A 144 0.48 11.50 7.40
C ASN A 144 -0.77 12.39 7.41
N LYS A 145 -0.95 13.21 6.36
CA LYS A 145 -2.13 14.07 6.24
C LYS A 145 -3.41 13.26 6.12
N MET A 146 -3.40 12.18 5.34
CA MET A 146 -4.54 11.27 5.20
C MET A 146 -4.90 10.60 6.54
N ALA A 147 -3.92 10.06 7.28
CA ALA A 147 -4.16 9.46 8.60
C ALA A 147 -4.81 10.45 9.57
N ARG A 148 -4.30 11.69 9.63
CA ARG A 148 -4.91 12.76 10.44
C ARG A 148 -6.31 13.14 9.97
N GLY A 149 -6.53 13.17 8.65
CA GLY A 149 -7.84 13.43 8.08
C GLY A 149 -8.87 12.34 8.41
N VAL A 150 -8.45 11.08 8.41
CA VAL A 150 -9.29 9.95 8.83
C VAL A 150 -9.66 10.10 10.31
N LEU A 151 -8.70 10.32 11.20
CA LEU A 151 -8.98 10.53 12.63
C LEU A 151 -9.85 11.76 12.88
N ALA A 152 -9.61 12.86 12.16
CA ALA A 152 -10.43 14.07 12.27
C ALA A 152 -11.87 13.82 11.85
N SER A 153 -12.13 12.91 10.90
CA SER A 153 -13.48 12.56 10.44
C SER A 153 -14.38 12.02 11.56
N TYR A 154 -13.80 11.44 12.60
CA TYR A 154 -14.51 11.04 13.82
C TYR A 154 -15.33 12.19 14.43
N SER A 155 -14.75 13.39 14.51
CA SER A 155 -15.40 14.58 15.09
C SER A 155 -16.50 15.20 14.19
N TYR A 156 -16.64 14.70 12.97
CA TYR A 156 -17.65 15.13 11.99
C TYR A 156 -18.71 14.04 11.73
N ASP A 157 -18.69 12.96 12.50
CA ASP A 157 -19.72 11.92 12.50
C ASP A 157 -20.59 12.08 13.75
N ASP A 158 -21.90 12.13 13.58
CA ASP A 158 -22.84 12.32 14.69
C ASP A 158 -22.88 11.11 15.65
N ASP A 159 -22.46 9.93 15.18
CA ASP A 159 -22.49 8.68 15.96
C ASP A 159 -21.25 7.80 15.68
N PRO A 160 -20.03 8.32 15.96
CA PRO A 160 -18.79 7.66 15.57
C PRO A 160 -18.53 6.35 16.31
N GLU A 161 -19.08 6.19 17.52
CA GLU A 161 -18.91 5.01 18.37
C GLU A 161 -19.94 3.91 18.13
N ASN A 162 -20.89 4.11 17.26
CA ASN A 162 -21.91 3.11 16.95
C ASN A 162 -21.35 1.99 16.07
N ARG A 163 -21.25 0.81 16.63
CA ARG A 163 -20.70 -0.39 15.99
C ARG A 163 -21.75 -1.30 15.34
N SER A 164 -23.00 -0.81 15.19
CA SER A 164 -23.96 -1.53 14.38
C SER A 164 -23.41 -1.73 12.96
N VAL A 165 -23.69 -2.88 12.37
CA VAL A 165 -23.20 -3.21 11.03
C VAL A 165 -23.58 -2.14 10.01
N SER A 166 -24.80 -1.59 10.10
CA SER A 166 -25.28 -0.53 9.21
C SER A 166 -24.46 0.77 9.35
N ASN A 167 -24.10 1.18 10.57
CA ASN A 167 -23.29 2.37 10.79
C ASN A 167 -21.84 2.17 10.35
N VAL A 168 -21.24 1.01 10.65
CA VAL A 168 -19.90 0.67 10.18
C VAL A 168 -19.84 0.66 8.65
N ILE A 169 -20.83 0.10 7.97
CA ILE A 169 -20.94 0.15 6.49
C ILE A 169 -21.01 1.60 6.00
N LYS A 170 -21.86 2.44 6.60
CA LYS A 170 -21.95 3.87 6.26
C LYS A 170 -20.61 4.57 6.39
N GLN A 171 -19.91 4.40 7.52
CA GLN A 171 -18.60 4.98 7.79
C GLN A 171 -17.54 4.50 6.77
N CYS A 172 -17.52 3.20 6.46
CA CYS A 172 -16.62 2.61 5.47
C CYS A 172 -16.86 3.20 4.07
N ILE A 173 -18.12 3.29 3.61
CA ILE A 173 -18.46 3.85 2.29
C ILE A 173 -18.05 5.32 2.22
N GLN A 174 -18.32 6.11 3.26
CA GLN A 174 -17.89 7.51 3.34
C GLN A 174 -16.36 7.66 3.27
N LEU A 175 -15.60 6.79 3.94
CA LEU A 175 -14.15 6.81 3.88
C LEU A 175 -13.63 6.41 2.50
N ILE A 176 -14.18 5.35 1.88
CA ILE A 176 -13.83 4.96 0.51
C ILE A 176 -14.03 6.14 -0.45
N ALA A 177 -15.15 6.82 -0.35
CA ALA A 177 -15.47 7.98 -1.19
C ALA A 177 -14.53 9.17 -0.95
N ARG A 178 -14.20 9.48 0.31
CA ARG A 178 -13.44 10.66 0.72
C ARG A 178 -11.93 10.52 0.57
N PHE A 179 -11.38 9.30 0.48
CA PHE A 179 -9.93 9.10 0.43
C PHE A 179 -9.26 9.82 -0.74
N SER A 180 -9.87 9.79 -1.92
CA SER A 180 -9.37 10.53 -3.08
C SER A 180 -9.35 12.05 -2.85
N THR A 181 -10.39 12.59 -2.21
CA THR A 181 -10.49 14.02 -1.88
C THR A 181 -9.48 14.41 -0.80
N LEU A 182 -9.33 13.59 0.27
CA LEU A 182 -8.34 13.81 1.32
C LEU A 182 -6.92 13.83 0.78
N ALA A 183 -6.57 12.88 -0.11
CA ALA A 183 -5.25 12.82 -0.73
C ALA A 183 -5.00 14.03 -1.64
N ALA A 184 -5.96 14.37 -2.52
CA ALA A 184 -5.84 15.48 -3.44
C ALA A 184 -5.73 16.82 -2.71
N TYR A 185 -6.57 17.09 -1.72
CA TYR A 185 -6.54 18.34 -0.96
C TYR A 185 -5.30 18.41 -0.06
N GLY A 186 -4.88 17.30 0.53
CA GLY A 186 -3.61 17.21 1.26
C GLY A 186 -2.42 17.56 0.37
N TYR A 187 -2.41 17.07 -0.86
CA TYR A 187 -1.39 17.40 -1.85
C TYR A 187 -1.42 18.88 -2.25
N GLN A 188 -2.59 19.46 -2.48
CA GLN A 188 -2.71 20.89 -2.80
C GLN A 188 -2.24 21.78 -1.64
N ALA A 189 -2.55 21.41 -0.40
CA ALA A 189 -2.02 22.09 0.78
C ALA A 189 -0.49 22.00 0.85
N LYS A 190 0.08 20.81 0.61
CA LYS A 190 1.54 20.61 0.54
C LYS A 190 2.16 21.51 -0.54
N ARG A 191 1.63 21.51 -1.74
CA ARG A 191 2.09 22.39 -2.84
C ARG A 191 2.11 23.87 -2.43
N ARG A 192 1.05 24.33 -1.78
CA ARG A 192 0.93 25.72 -1.35
C ARG A 192 1.95 26.08 -0.27
N TYR A 193 2.06 25.29 0.77
CA TYR A 193 2.79 25.64 1.98
C TYR A 193 4.27 25.22 1.98
N TYR A 194 4.62 24.17 1.24
CA TYR A 194 5.99 23.65 1.18
C TYR A 194 6.69 23.90 -0.15
N ASP A 195 5.94 23.93 -1.26
CA ASP A 195 6.54 24.07 -2.60
C ASP A 195 6.34 25.47 -3.20
N ASN A 196 5.67 26.39 -2.49
CA ASN A 196 5.34 27.76 -2.97
C ASN A 196 4.60 27.78 -4.31
N LYS A 197 3.74 26.78 -4.56
CA LYS A 197 2.91 26.68 -5.78
C LYS A 197 1.51 27.23 -5.54
N SER A 198 0.81 27.58 -6.60
CA SER A 198 -0.59 28.02 -6.54
C SER A 198 -1.48 26.91 -5.96
N LEU A 199 -2.46 27.30 -5.15
CA LEU A 199 -3.46 26.41 -4.57
C LEU A 199 -4.64 26.26 -5.55
N PHE A 200 -5.01 25.03 -5.82
CA PHE A 200 -6.20 24.67 -6.59
C PHE A 200 -7.06 23.74 -5.78
N ILE A 201 -8.28 24.11 -5.48
CA ILE A 201 -9.26 23.26 -4.82
C ILE A 201 -10.43 23.05 -5.77
N HIS A 202 -10.55 21.84 -6.28
CA HIS A 202 -11.64 21.45 -7.17
C HIS A 202 -12.63 20.59 -6.41
N ASN A 203 -13.91 20.92 -6.43
CA ASN A 203 -14.94 20.09 -5.83
C ASN A 203 -15.03 18.75 -6.58
N PRO A 204 -15.19 17.62 -5.87
CA PRO A 204 -15.43 16.34 -6.50
C PRO A 204 -16.75 16.36 -7.29
N LYS A 205 -16.85 15.52 -8.30
CA LYS A 205 -18.01 15.35 -9.15
C LYS A 205 -18.67 14.00 -8.85
N PRO A 206 -19.94 13.97 -8.41
CA PRO A 206 -20.61 12.73 -8.06
C PRO A 206 -20.70 11.73 -9.21
N GLU A 207 -20.91 12.23 -10.43
CA GLU A 207 -21.11 11.45 -11.64
C GLU A 207 -19.86 10.77 -12.20
N LEU A 208 -18.65 11.17 -11.74
CA LEU A 208 -17.39 10.61 -12.22
C LEU A 208 -16.97 9.40 -11.37
N SER A 209 -16.21 8.47 -11.95
CA SER A 209 -15.55 7.39 -11.21
C SER A 209 -14.49 7.92 -10.23
N THR A 210 -14.01 7.08 -9.33
CA THR A 210 -12.93 7.42 -8.38
C THR A 210 -11.65 7.80 -9.12
N ALA A 211 -11.30 7.07 -10.19
CA ALA A 211 -10.12 7.36 -11.00
C ALA A 211 -10.22 8.72 -11.71
N GLU A 212 -11.35 8.99 -12.35
CA GLU A 212 -11.60 10.27 -13.02
C GLU A 212 -11.57 11.44 -12.05
N ASN A 213 -12.27 11.31 -10.91
CA ASN A 213 -12.27 12.35 -9.88
C ASN A 213 -10.87 12.62 -9.37
N PHE A 214 -10.08 11.60 -9.07
CA PHE A 214 -8.73 11.79 -8.55
C PHE A 214 -7.85 12.55 -9.55
N LEU A 215 -7.81 12.16 -10.84
CA LEU A 215 -7.06 12.88 -11.86
C LEU A 215 -7.50 14.34 -11.98
N ARG A 216 -8.81 14.57 -11.98
CA ARG A 216 -9.39 15.90 -12.03
C ARG A 216 -9.04 16.75 -10.81
N LEU A 217 -9.02 16.19 -9.62
CA LEU A 217 -8.76 16.90 -8.36
C LEU A 217 -7.30 17.33 -8.22
N ILE A 218 -6.35 16.54 -8.75
CA ILE A 218 -4.92 16.86 -8.62
C ILE A 218 -4.38 17.75 -9.73
N ARG A 219 -5.09 17.89 -10.86
CA ARG A 219 -4.67 18.67 -12.03
C ARG A 219 -5.30 20.05 -12.04
N SER A 220 -4.49 21.09 -12.28
CA SER A 220 -4.96 22.48 -12.29
C SER A 220 -6.01 22.76 -13.37
N ASP A 221 -5.86 22.13 -14.54
CA ASP A 221 -6.73 22.27 -15.71
C ASP A 221 -7.94 21.31 -15.69
N LYS A 222 -7.99 20.37 -14.73
CA LYS A 222 -9.03 19.33 -14.60
C LYS A 222 -9.08 18.35 -15.76
N GLN A 223 -8.11 18.37 -16.68
CA GLN A 223 -8.14 17.59 -17.92
C GLN A 223 -7.49 16.21 -17.72
N TYR A 224 -8.08 15.20 -18.33
CA TYR A 224 -7.54 13.85 -18.43
C TYR A 224 -8.14 13.16 -19.66
N THR A 225 -7.44 12.16 -20.20
CA THR A 225 -7.98 11.32 -21.26
C THR A 225 -8.71 10.12 -20.68
N ARG A 226 -9.61 9.53 -21.48
CA ARG A 226 -10.29 8.29 -21.09
C ARG A 226 -9.29 7.18 -20.78
N LEU A 227 -8.23 7.02 -21.58
CA LEU A 227 -7.18 6.01 -21.36
C LEU A 227 -6.44 6.25 -20.02
N GLU A 228 -6.14 7.48 -19.68
CA GLU A 228 -5.51 7.80 -18.39
C GLU A 228 -6.38 7.36 -17.20
N ALA A 229 -7.67 7.64 -17.28
CA ALA A 229 -8.62 7.23 -16.24
C ALA A 229 -8.79 5.71 -16.16
N GLU A 230 -8.88 5.01 -17.30
CA GLU A 230 -8.97 3.53 -17.35
C GLU A 230 -7.72 2.85 -16.76
N ILE A 231 -6.55 3.40 -16.99
CA ILE A 231 -5.30 2.86 -16.45
C ILE A 231 -5.17 3.12 -14.95
N LEU A 232 -5.59 4.29 -14.49
CA LEU A 232 -5.66 4.55 -13.06
C LEU A 232 -6.70 3.67 -12.37
N ASP A 233 -7.87 3.47 -12.98
CA ASP A 233 -8.90 2.57 -12.47
C ASP A 233 -8.39 1.13 -12.35
N LEU A 234 -7.69 0.63 -13.38
CA LEU A 234 -7.00 -0.66 -13.32
C LEU A 234 -6.04 -0.74 -12.12
N ALA A 235 -5.22 0.30 -11.90
CA ALA A 235 -4.32 0.33 -10.76
C ALA A 235 -5.08 0.30 -9.43
N LEU A 236 -6.22 1.00 -9.33
CA LEU A 236 -7.09 0.96 -8.16
C LEU A 236 -7.67 -0.44 -7.94
N ILE A 237 -8.14 -1.14 -8.98
CA ILE A 237 -8.61 -2.53 -8.87
C ILE A 237 -7.50 -3.43 -8.33
N LEU A 238 -6.29 -3.36 -8.90
CA LEU A 238 -5.17 -4.24 -8.56
C LEU A 238 -4.64 -4.04 -7.13
N HIS A 239 -4.82 -2.86 -6.56
CA HIS A 239 -4.37 -2.55 -5.20
C HIS A 239 -5.47 -2.67 -4.14
N ALA A 240 -6.73 -2.88 -4.51
CA ALA A 240 -7.89 -2.83 -3.60
C ALA A 240 -7.80 -3.83 -2.45
N GLU A 241 -7.27 -5.03 -2.70
CA GLU A 241 -7.10 -6.07 -1.68
C GLU A 241 -5.87 -6.94 -1.97
N HIS A 242 -5.26 -7.52 -0.93
CA HIS A 242 -4.12 -8.44 -1.07
C HIS A 242 -3.95 -9.39 0.12
N GLY A 243 -5.07 -9.93 0.62
CA GLY A 243 -5.14 -10.91 1.69
C GLY A 243 -5.11 -10.32 3.10
N GLY A 244 -5.79 -10.98 4.03
CA GLY A 244 -5.91 -10.54 5.43
C GLY A 244 -4.58 -10.53 6.20
N GLY A 245 -3.59 -11.30 5.76
CA GLY A 245 -2.23 -11.30 6.31
C GLY A 245 -1.33 -10.15 5.83
N ASN A 246 -1.80 -9.30 4.92
CA ASN A 246 -1.10 -8.06 4.54
C ASN A 246 -0.96 -7.16 5.77
N ASN A 247 0.19 -6.50 5.95
CA ASN A 247 0.50 -5.78 7.19
C ASN A 247 -0.58 -4.75 7.59
N SER A 248 -1.10 -3.98 6.64
CA SER A 248 -2.15 -2.99 6.93
C SER A 248 -3.53 -3.65 7.15
N SER A 249 -3.87 -4.73 6.43
CA SER A 249 -5.11 -5.49 6.67
C SER A 249 -5.08 -6.20 8.02
N LEU A 250 -3.95 -6.81 8.40
CA LEU A 250 -3.76 -7.38 9.73
C LEU A 250 -3.88 -6.31 10.82
N THR A 251 -3.36 -5.11 10.57
CA THR A 251 -3.53 -3.96 11.49
C THR A 251 -5.00 -3.62 11.69
N VAL A 252 -5.82 -3.64 10.63
CA VAL A 252 -7.28 -3.45 10.75
C VAL A 252 -7.89 -4.52 11.66
N HIS A 253 -7.56 -5.79 11.44
CA HIS A 253 -8.06 -6.88 12.30
C HIS A 253 -7.65 -6.68 13.76
N VAL A 254 -6.35 -6.43 14.02
CA VAL A 254 -5.83 -6.26 15.39
C VAL A 254 -6.54 -5.10 16.10
N VAL A 255 -6.65 -3.94 15.44
CA VAL A 255 -7.25 -2.74 16.02
C VAL A 255 -8.76 -2.90 16.16
N SER A 256 -9.43 -3.49 15.16
CA SER A 256 -10.87 -3.77 15.21
C SER A 256 -11.24 -4.76 16.31
N SER A 257 -10.40 -5.76 16.57
CA SER A 257 -10.64 -6.77 17.61
C SER A 257 -10.66 -6.20 19.03
N ALA A 258 -10.10 -5.00 19.22
CA ALA A 258 -10.18 -4.25 20.47
C ALA A 258 -11.52 -3.51 20.67
N ASP A 259 -12.47 -3.68 19.75
CA ASP A 259 -13.79 -3.03 19.74
C ASP A 259 -13.72 -1.49 19.70
N THR A 260 -12.76 -0.93 18.94
CA THR A 260 -12.63 0.52 18.71
C THR A 260 -13.48 1.00 17.51
N ASP A 261 -13.55 2.32 17.32
CA ASP A 261 -14.24 2.95 16.21
C ASP A 261 -13.58 2.68 14.84
N THR A 262 -14.34 2.93 13.76
CA THR A 262 -13.89 2.70 12.39
C THR A 262 -12.75 3.65 11.99
N TYR A 263 -12.76 4.89 12.43
CA TYR A 263 -11.75 5.89 12.06
C TYR A 263 -10.38 5.55 12.64
N SER A 264 -10.34 5.11 13.90
CA SER A 264 -9.10 4.63 14.56
C SER A 264 -8.51 3.42 13.84
N ALA A 265 -9.34 2.43 13.46
CA ALA A 265 -8.89 1.26 12.73
C ALA A 265 -8.31 1.62 11.34
N MET A 266 -8.97 2.50 10.59
CA MET A 266 -8.52 2.93 9.27
C MET A 266 -7.30 3.84 9.33
N ALA A 267 -7.19 4.72 10.31
CA ALA A 267 -6.00 5.54 10.51
C ALA A 267 -4.76 4.70 10.84
N ALA A 268 -4.92 3.66 11.65
CA ALA A 268 -3.86 2.69 11.93
C ALA A 268 -3.40 1.95 10.66
N ALA A 269 -4.34 1.54 9.80
CA ALA A 269 -4.04 0.93 8.51
C ALA A 269 -3.26 1.87 7.58
N VAL A 270 -3.64 3.15 7.50
CA VAL A 270 -2.89 4.18 6.75
C VAL A 270 -1.48 4.31 7.31
N GLY A 271 -1.30 4.33 8.62
CA GLY A 271 0.00 4.37 9.30
C GLY A 271 0.87 3.16 8.95
N SER A 272 0.28 1.96 8.93
CA SER A 272 0.95 0.73 8.49
C SER A 272 1.38 0.81 7.04
N LEU A 273 0.49 1.23 6.12
CA LEU A 273 0.79 1.33 4.69
C LEU A 273 1.87 2.37 4.40
N LYS A 274 1.93 3.48 5.16
CA LYS A 274 2.95 4.52 5.04
C LYS A 274 4.38 3.98 5.21
N GLY A 275 4.55 2.87 5.92
CA GLY A 275 5.85 2.29 6.24
C GLY A 275 6.69 1.95 4.99
N ARG A 276 8.00 2.27 5.01
CA ARG A 276 8.93 2.05 3.88
C ARG A 276 8.98 0.59 3.39
N ARG A 277 8.72 -0.37 4.29
CA ARG A 277 8.71 -1.81 3.98
C ARG A 277 7.36 -2.31 3.48
N HIS A 278 6.36 -1.44 3.37
CA HIS A 278 5.02 -1.78 2.92
C HIS A 278 4.64 -0.95 1.70
N GLY A 279 4.05 0.24 1.84
CA GLY A 279 3.59 1.04 0.71
C GLY A 279 4.67 1.89 0.02
N GLY A 280 5.90 1.91 0.53
CA GLY A 280 7.00 2.69 -0.05
C GLY A 280 7.80 1.97 -1.14
N ALA A 281 7.42 0.76 -1.54
CA ALA A 281 8.22 -0.06 -2.45
C ALA A 281 8.31 0.53 -3.87
N ASN A 282 7.22 1.08 -4.40
CA ASN A 282 7.22 1.71 -5.73
C ASN A 282 8.12 2.97 -5.80
N ILE A 283 8.23 3.74 -4.73
CA ILE A 283 9.18 4.88 -4.67
C ILE A 283 10.61 4.37 -4.75
N LYS A 284 10.93 3.25 -4.09
CA LYS A 284 12.25 2.62 -4.17
C LYS A 284 12.58 2.12 -5.57
N VAL A 285 11.59 1.59 -6.30
CA VAL A 285 11.77 1.27 -7.74
C VAL A 285 12.12 2.53 -8.52
N MET A 286 11.40 3.63 -8.32
CA MET A 286 11.68 4.88 -9.03
C MET A 286 13.06 5.44 -8.73
N GLU A 287 13.49 5.43 -7.46
CA GLU A 287 14.84 5.85 -7.05
C GLU A 287 15.92 4.99 -7.73
N MET A 288 15.73 3.67 -7.76
CA MET A 288 16.64 2.74 -8.46
C MET A 288 16.66 2.99 -9.97
N MET A 289 15.50 3.22 -10.58
CA MET A 289 15.41 3.52 -12.01
C MET A 289 16.09 4.85 -12.38
N ASP A 290 15.95 5.88 -11.54
CA ASP A 290 16.67 7.15 -11.72
C ASP A 290 18.18 6.94 -11.64
N ASP A 291 18.64 6.11 -10.69
CA ASP A 291 20.06 5.77 -10.52
C ASP A 291 20.59 4.98 -11.73
N ILE A 292 19.85 3.97 -12.22
CA ILE A 292 20.21 3.22 -13.42
C ILE A 292 20.30 4.15 -14.64
N LYS A 293 19.29 5.01 -14.86
CA LYS A 293 19.27 5.96 -16.00
C LYS A 293 20.42 6.96 -15.98
N ALA A 294 20.89 7.33 -14.79
CA ALA A 294 22.02 8.25 -14.63
C ALA A 294 23.38 7.59 -14.88
N ASN A 295 23.50 6.28 -14.68
CA ASN A 295 24.80 5.58 -14.70
C ASN A 295 24.97 4.62 -15.89
N VAL A 296 23.90 4.19 -16.55
CA VAL A 296 23.95 3.35 -17.77
C VAL A 296 23.80 4.24 -18.99
N LYS A 297 24.72 4.13 -19.95
CA LYS A 297 24.71 4.98 -21.15
C LYS A 297 23.80 4.44 -22.24
N ASP A 298 23.86 3.15 -22.48
CA ASP A 298 23.02 2.46 -23.47
C ASP A 298 21.99 1.58 -22.78
N TRP A 299 20.75 2.08 -22.69
CA TRP A 299 19.62 1.39 -22.05
C TRP A 299 19.13 0.16 -22.83
N THR A 300 19.59 -0.03 -24.07
CA THR A 300 19.28 -1.19 -24.91
C THR A 300 20.31 -2.31 -24.77
N SER A 301 21.46 -2.01 -24.17
CA SER A 301 22.56 -2.96 -23.99
C SER A 301 22.31 -3.90 -22.82
N GLU A 302 21.96 -5.16 -23.11
CA GLU A 302 21.83 -6.20 -22.06
C GLU A 302 23.09 -6.30 -21.19
N LYS A 303 24.27 -6.07 -21.77
CA LYS A 303 25.57 -6.14 -21.07
C LYS A 303 25.74 -4.98 -20.09
N GLU A 304 25.48 -3.74 -20.51
CA GLU A 304 25.63 -2.56 -19.63
C GLU A 304 24.61 -2.58 -18.51
N VAL A 305 23.33 -2.79 -18.84
CA VAL A 305 22.25 -2.87 -17.85
C VAL A 305 22.50 -4.03 -16.89
N GLY A 306 22.86 -5.22 -17.41
CA GLY A 306 23.13 -6.40 -16.58
C GLY A 306 24.31 -6.22 -15.62
N ASN A 307 25.40 -5.60 -16.07
CA ASN A 307 26.55 -5.28 -15.19
C ASN A 307 26.13 -4.31 -14.08
N TYR A 308 25.33 -3.29 -14.39
CA TYR A 308 24.89 -2.33 -13.39
C TYR A 308 23.94 -2.97 -12.36
N LEU A 309 23.01 -3.83 -12.80
CA LEU A 309 22.14 -4.60 -11.90
C LEU A 309 22.96 -5.54 -10.99
N LYS A 310 24.05 -6.12 -11.50
CA LYS A 310 24.97 -6.92 -10.68
C LYS A 310 25.65 -6.07 -9.60
N ASN A 311 26.10 -4.86 -9.94
CA ASN A 311 26.69 -3.93 -8.96
C ASN A 311 25.66 -3.51 -7.88
N ILE A 312 24.36 -3.33 -8.25
CA ILE A 312 23.30 -3.11 -7.27
C ILE A 312 23.17 -4.32 -6.35
N ALA A 313 23.08 -5.53 -6.91
CA ALA A 313 22.90 -6.77 -6.14
C ALA A 313 24.10 -7.08 -5.21
N THR A 314 25.33 -6.73 -5.61
CA THR A 314 26.56 -6.86 -4.79
C THR A 314 26.79 -5.68 -3.83
N LYS A 315 25.87 -4.69 -3.77
CA LYS A 315 25.95 -3.49 -2.91
C LYS A 315 27.03 -2.48 -3.31
N GLU A 316 27.50 -2.52 -4.54
CA GLU A 316 28.50 -1.61 -5.08
C GLU A 316 27.87 -0.36 -5.71
N ALA A 317 26.60 -0.46 -6.13
CA ALA A 317 25.83 0.65 -6.71
C ALA A 317 24.45 0.83 -6.03
N GLY A 318 23.71 1.85 -6.44
CA GLY A 318 22.39 2.18 -5.93
C GLY A 318 22.45 2.62 -4.46
N ASP A 319 21.43 2.28 -3.70
CA ASP A 319 21.35 2.59 -2.25
C ASP A 319 22.14 1.60 -1.37
N ARG A 320 22.92 0.73 -1.99
CA ARG A 320 23.77 -0.29 -1.36
C ARG A 320 23.03 -1.29 -0.47
N SER A 321 21.72 -1.42 -0.66
CA SER A 321 20.91 -2.44 0.03
C SER A 321 21.18 -3.86 -0.51
N GLY A 322 21.61 -3.98 -1.76
CA GLY A 322 21.71 -5.23 -2.50
C GLY A 322 20.37 -5.71 -3.06
N LEU A 323 19.35 -4.85 -3.07
CA LEU A 323 18.02 -5.17 -3.56
C LEU A 323 17.78 -4.56 -4.93
N ILE A 324 17.38 -5.39 -5.89
CA ILE A 324 16.74 -4.93 -7.13
C ILE A 324 15.27 -4.75 -6.83
N TYR A 325 14.85 -3.50 -6.58
CA TYR A 325 13.48 -3.19 -6.20
C TYR A 325 12.50 -3.50 -7.33
N GLY A 326 11.28 -3.88 -6.98
CA GLY A 326 10.30 -4.37 -7.95
C GLY A 326 10.44 -5.85 -8.29
N MET A 327 11.50 -6.53 -7.80
CA MET A 327 11.71 -7.95 -7.98
C MET A 327 11.45 -8.73 -6.69
N GLY A 328 10.76 -9.87 -6.84
CA GLY A 328 10.43 -10.78 -5.73
C GLY A 328 9.14 -10.43 -5.00
N HIS A 329 8.51 -11.45 -4.45
CA HIS A 329 7.28 -11.35 -3.66
C HIS A 329 7.25 -12.45 -2.60
N ALA A 330 6.50 -12.21 -1.52
CA ALA A 330 6.39 -13.18 -0.41
C ALA A 330 5.67 -14.48 -0.81
N ILE A 331 4.77 -14.44 -1.79
CA ILE A 331 3.93 -15.54 -2.23
C ILE A 331 4.18 -15.87 -3.71
N TYR A 332 4.14 -14.88 -4.59
CA TYR A 332 4.34 -15.06 -6.01
C TYR A 332 5.81 -15.34 -6.34
N THR A 333 6.07 -16.39 -7.11
CA THR A 333 7.42 -16.77 -7.54
C THR A 333 7.54 -16.93 -9.05
N ILE A 334 6.43 -17.24 -9.75
CA ILE A 334 6.40 -17.39 -11.20
C ILE A 334 5.93 -16.10 -11.87
N SER A 335 4.82 -15.52 -11.40
CA SER A 335 4.29 -14.25 -11.88
C SER A 335 3.42 -13.59 -10.81
N ASP A 336 3.41 -12.26 -10.76
CA ASP A 336 2.43 -11.47 -10.01
C ASP A 336 1.33 -11.03 -11.00
N PRO A 337 0.08 -11.48 -10.84
CA PRO A 337 -0.99 -11.15 -11.79
C PRO A 337 -1.23 -9.65 -11.91
N ARG A 338 -0.94 -8.89 -10.86
CA ARG A 338 -1.09 -7.42 -10.85
C ARG A 338 -0.05 -6.76 -11.77
N GLU A 339 1.19 -7.24 -11.71
CA GLU A 339 2.27 -6.79 -12.58
C GLU A 339 1.92 -7.10 -14.04
N VAL A 340 1.56 -8.34 -14.35
CA VAL A 340 1.24 -8.78 -15.71
C VAL A 340 0.12 -7.93 -16.35
N LEU A 341 -0.95 -7.68 -15.61
CA LEU A 341 -2.09 -6.89 -16.08
C LEU A 341 -1.73 -5.40 -16.25
N LEU A 342 -1.01 -4.84 -15.29
CA LEU A 342 -0.59 -3.43 -15.34
C LEU A 342 0.41 -3.19 -16.47
N LYS A 343 1.41 -4.06 -16.63
CA LYS A 343 2.42 -4.02 -17.70
C LYS A 343 1.78 -4.02 -19.10
N ALA A 344 0.78 -4.86 -19.30
CA ALA A 344 0.07 -4.94 -20.60
C ALA A 344 -0.57 -3.58 -20.98
N LYS A 345 -1.22 -2.91 -20.04
CA LYS A 345 -1.82 -1.58 -20.25
C LYS A 345 -0.77 -0.47 -20.27
N ALA A 346 0.30 -0.57 -19.46
CA ALA A 346 1.40 0.39 -19.40
C ALA A 346 2.09 0.53 -20.77
N LYS A 347 2.27 -0.55 -21.50
CA LYS A 347 2.85 -0.52 -22.87
C LYS A 347 2.04 0.35 -23.84
N LYS A 348 0.69 0.25 -23.78
CA LYS A 348 -0.20 1.09 -24.59
C LYS A 348 -0.06 2.57 -24.22
N LEU A 349 -0.04 2.88 -22.93
CA LEU A 349 0.15 4.25 -22.45
C LEU A 349 1.53 4.80 -22.82
N ALA A 350 2.59 4.00 -22.68
CA ALA A 350 3.95 4.38 -23.07
C ALA A 350 4.04 4.78 -24.54
N LYS A 351 3.35 4.06 -25.43
CA LYS A 351 3.26 4.42 -26.86
C LYS A 351 2.58 5.77 -27.05
N GLU A 352 1.45 6.02 -26.36
CA GLU A 352 0.69 7.26 -26.49
C GLU A 352 1.44 8.47 -25.93
N LYS A 353 2.16 8.27 -24.82
CA LYS A 353 2.85 9.34 -24.10
C LYS A 353 4.32 9.54 -24.50
N GLY A 354 4.87 8.72 -25.41
CA GLY A 354 6.27 8.82 -25.84
C GLY A 354 7.30 8.22 -24.86
N PHE A 355 6.89 7.25 -24.03
CA PHE A 355 7.74 6.58 -23.02
C PHE A 355 8.18 5.18 -23.41
N LEU A 356 8.18 4.84 -24.72
CA LEU A 356 8.52 3.48 -25.15
C LEU A 356 9.96 3.07 -24.82
N GLU A 357 10.89 4.00 -24.86
CA GLU A 357 12.29 3.75 -24.52
C GLU A 357 12.45 3.42 -23.03
N GLU A 358 11.82 4.21 -22.16
CA GLU A 358 11.80 3.91 -20.71
C GLU A 358 11.10 2.58 -20.43
N PHE A 359 9.96 2.33 -21.06
CA PHE A 359 9.26 1.05 -20.92
C PHE A 359 10.15 -0.14 -21.32
N ALA A 360 10.91 0.00 -22.40
CA ALA A 360 11.85 -1.04 -22.84
C ALA A 360 12.97 -1.29 -21.82
N LEU A 361 13.46 -0.26 -21.15
CA LEU A 361 14.44 -0.41 -20.05
C LEU A 361 13.84 -1.19 -18.88
N TYR A 362 12.60 -0.90 -18.45
CA TYR A 362 11.91 -1.67 -17.40
C TYR A 362 11.75 -3.14 -17.78
N ASP A 363 11.34 -3.41 -19.03
CA ASP A 363 11.20 -4.77 -19.56
C ASP A 363 12.55 -5.52 -19.59
N LEU A 364 13.63 -4.84 -19.95
CA LEU A 364 14.98 -5.39 -19.93
C LEU A 364 15.46 -5.71 -18.50
N ILE A 365 15.22 -4.80 -17.55
CA ILE A 365 15.57 -5.02 -16.14
C ILE A 365 14.79 -6.21 -15.57
N GLU A 366 13.50 -6.30 -15.83
CA GLU A 366 12.69 -7.44 -15.42
C GLU A 366 13.24 -8.77 -15.99
N LYS A 367 13.61 -8.77 -17.27
CA LYS A 367 14.17 -9.95 -17.95
C LYS A 367 15.50 -10.41 -17.32
N LEU A 368 16.40 -9.48 -17.02
CA LEU A 368 17.76 -9.80 -16.56
C LEU A 368 17.84 -10.09 -15.05
N SER A 369 17.02 -9.46 -14.25
CA SER A 369 17.12 -9.48 -12.79
C SER A 369 17.03 -10.87 -12.15
N PRO A 370 16.16 -11.81 -12.56
CA PRO A 370 16.05 -13.11 -11.93
C PRO A 370 17.37 -13.89 -11.94
N ALA A 371 18.03 -13.96 -13.10
CA ALA A 371 19.31 -14.68 -13.25
C ALA A 371 20.43 -14.02 -12.42
N ILE A 372 20.50 -12.69 -12.41
CA ILE A 372 21.50 -11.93 -11.64
C ILE A 372 21.32 -12.16 -10.14
N ILE A 373 20.07 -12.08 -9.65
CA ILE A 373 19.76 -12.30 -8.23
C ILE A 373 20.10 -13.74 -7.81
N GLN A 374 19.77 -14.72 -8.65
CA GLN A 374 20.11 -16.12 -8.39
C GLN A 374 21.63 -16.34 -8.34
N GLU A 375 22.37 -15.77 -9.29
CA GLU A 375 23.85 -15.84 -9.33
C GLU A 375 24.48 -15.23 -8.08
N VAL A 376 24.10 -13.98 -7.73
CA VAL A 376 24.72 -13.24 -6.61
C VAL A 376 24.38 -13.87 -5.25
N HIS A 377 23.18 -14.39 -5.08
CA HIS A 377 22.75 -14.98 -3.80
C HIS A 377 22.90 -16.51 -3.75
N HIS A 378 23.47 -17.14 -4.76
CA HIS A 378 23.65 -18.60 -4.85
C HIS A 378 22.36 -19.37 -4.52
N SER A 379 21.24 -18.97 -5.15
CA SER A 379 19.90 -19.47 -4.84
C SER A 379 19.14 -19.86 -6.10
N ASP A 380 18.57 -21.07 -6.10
CA ASP A 380 17.70 -21.56 -7.19
C ASP A 380 16.23 -21.06 -7.06
N LYS A 381 15.97 -20.18 -6.10
CA LYS A 381 14.61 -19.66 -5.88
C LYS A 381 14.15 -18.85 -7.10
N LYS A 382 12.99 -19.26 -7.65
CA LYS A 382 12.34 -18.47 -8.71
C LYS A 382 11.89 -17.11 -8.16
N ILE A 383 12.12 -16.08 -8.95
CA ILE A 383 11.83 -14.68 -8.62
C ILE A 383 11.13 -14.06 -9.82
N CYS A 384 10.01 -13.39 -9.59
CA CYS A 384 9.32 -12.62 -10.62
C CYS A 384 9.24 -11.14 -10.23
N ALA A 385 8.93 -10.28 -11.19
CA ALA A 385 8.56 -8.90 -10.92
C ALA A 385 7.25 -8.84 -10.12
N ASN A 386 7.11 -7.80 -9.30
CA ASN A 386 5.87 -7.50 -8.59
C ASN A 386 5.24 -6.21 -9.13
N VAL A 387 4.04 -5.87 -8.66
CA VAL A 387 3.28 -4.72 -9.17
C VAL A 387 4.04 -3.39 -9.06
N ASP A 388 4.95 -3.26 -8.08
CA ASP A 388 5.71 -2.01 -7.88
C ASP A 388 6.70 -1.74 -9.01
N MET A 389 7.13 -2.77 -9.76
CA MET A 389 8.00 -2.61 -10.92
C MET A 389 7.43 -1.63 -11.94
N TYR A 390 6.14 -1.70 -12.26
CA TYR A 390 5.52 -0.86 -13.29
C TYR A 390 4.61 0.24 -12.75
N SER A 391 4.14 0.15 -11.49
CA SER A 391 3.18 1.13 -10.97
C SER A 391 3.74 2.56 -10.94
N GLY A 392 5.00 2.73 -10.57
CA GLY A 392 5.66 4.04 -10.57
C GLY A 392 5.82 4.63 -11.97
N LEU A 393 6.18 3.81 -12.96
CA LEU A 393 6.24 4.21 -14.37
C LEU A 393 4.86 4.65 -14.87
N VAL A 394 3.82 3.86 -14.59
CA VAL A 394 2.44 4.20 -14.96
C VAL A 394 2.04 5.55 -14.37
N TYR A 395 2.26 5.76 -13.08
CA TYR A 395 1.90 7.03 -12.44
C TYR A 395 2.69 8.21 -13.00
N SER A 396 3.96 8.01 -13.36
CA SER A 396 4.78 9.04 -14.02
C SER A 396 4.22 9.40 -15.40
N MET A 397 3.82 8.41 -16.21
CA MET A 397 3.17 8.63 -17.51
C MET A 397 1.82 9.34 -17.40
N LEU A 398 1.13 9.18 -16.27
CA LEU A 398 -0.10 9.90 -15.93
C LEU A 398 0.18 11.31 -15.36
N ASN A 399 1.42 11.76 -15.30
CA ASN A 399 1.85 13.02 -14.67
C ASN A 399 1.39 13.15 -13.22
N ILE A 400 1.35 12.03 -12.50
CA ILE A 400 1.03 12.00 -11.07
C ILE A 400 2.34 12.23 -10.29
N PRO A 401 2.40 13.19 -9.37
CA PRO A 401 3.57 13.43 -8.53
C PRO A 401 3.93 12.25 -7.63
N ARG A 402 5.23 12.01 -7.41
CA ARG A 402 5.74 10.86 -6.64
C ARG A 402 5.18 10.79 -5.22
N GLU A 403 4.95 11.92 -4.57
CA GLU A 403 4.34 12.01 -3.24
C GLU A 403 2.90 11.49 -3.17
N LEU A 404 2.25 11.27 -4.32
CA LEU A 404 0.91 10.68 -4.42
C LEU A 404 0.92 9.18 -4.72
N PHE A 405 2.05 8.53 -4.95
CA PHE A 405 2.11 7.11 -5.31
C PHE A 405 1.59 6.20 -4.18
N THR A 406 2.11 6.36 -2.97
CA THR A 406 1.57 5.64 -1.80
C THR A 406 0.14 6.07 -1.42
N PRO A 407 -0.25 7.35 -1.47
CA PRO A 407 -1.64 7.78 -1.37
C PRO A 407 -2.61 7.09 -2.32
N ILE A 408 -2.25 6.88 -3.60
CA ILE A 408 -3.09 6.12 -4.55
C ILE A 408 -3.30 4.69 -4.07
N PHE A 409 -2.24 4.06 -3.54
CA PHE A 409 -2.36 2.74 -2.94
C PHE A 409 -3.36 2.74 -1.77
N ALA A 410 -3.35 3.77 -0.92
CA ALA A 410 -4.33 3.92 0.17
C ALA A 410 -5.76 4.15 -0.34
N ILE A 411 -5.94 5.01 -1.37
CA ILE A 411 -7.24 5.25 -2.03
C ILE A 411 -7.85 3.94 -2.53
N SER A 412 -7.04 3.07 -3.05
CA SER A 412 -7.47 1.76 -3.51
C SER A 412 -7.78 0.81 -2.33
N ARG A 413 -6.80 0.66 -1.43
CA ARG A 413 -6.82 -0.35 -0.37
C ARG A 413 -7.86 -0.10 0.71
N ILE A 414 -8.39 1.12 0.85
CA ILE A 414 -9.46 1.42 1.81
C ILE A 414 -10.69 0.54 1.59
N ALA A 415 -10.97 0.09 0.36
CA ALA A 415 -12.05 -0.85 0.08
C ALA A 415 -11.81 -2.22 0.75
N GLY A 416 -10.59 -2.78 0.60
CA GLY A 416 -10.18 -4.01 1.26
C GLY A 416 -10.14 -3.88 2.80
N TRP A 417 -9.59 -2.78 3.32
CA TRP A 417 -9.60 -2.52 4.77
C TRP A 417 -11.02 -2.43 5.33
N SER A 418 -11.91 -1.76 4.61
CA SER A 418 -13.32 -1.65 4.98
C SER A 418 -14.02 -3.01 5.01
N ALA A 419 -13.73 -3.86 4.02
CA ALA A 419 -14.25 -5.23 3.97
C ALA A 419 -13.76 -6.06 5.17
N HIS A 420 -12.48 -6.01 5.51
CA HIS A 420 -11.92 -6.68 6.69
C HIS A 420 -12.49 -6.13 7.99
N ARG A 421 -12.74 -4.81 8.10
CA ARG A 421 -13.41 -4.22 9.25
C ARG A 421 -14.82 -4.76 9.43
N ILE A 422 -15.60 -4.81 8.35
CA ILE A 422 -16.97 -5.33 8.36
C ILE A 422 -16.95 -6.82 8.71
N GLU A 423 -16.04 -7.61 8.13
CA GLU A 423 -15.87 -9.04 8.42
C GLU A 423 -15.59 -9.28 9.92
N GLU A 424 -14.69 -8.49 10.53
CA GLU A 424 -14.36 -8.58 11.95
C GLU A 424 -15.57 -8.30 12.84
N ILE A 425 -16.34 -7.26 12.54
CA ILE A 425 -17.56 -6.90 13.30
C ILE A 425 -18.65 -7.97 13.15
N VAL A 426 -18.89 -8.45 11.94
CA VAL A 426 -19.95 -9.45 11.67
C VAL A 426 -19.60 -10.83 12.22
N SER A 427 -18.31 -11.19 12.23
CA SER A 427 -17.83 -12.48 12.72
C SER A 427 -17.74 -12.57 14.25
N GLY A 428 -17.89 -11.46 14.97
CA GLY A 428 -17.75 -11.43 16.43
C GLY A 428 -16.36 -11.81 16.89
N GLY A 429 -15.33 -11.20 16.30
CA GLY A 429 -13.92 -11.52 16.51
C GLY A 429 -13.50 -11.46 17.98
N ARG A 430 -12.41 -12.17 18.30
CA ARG A 430 -11.79 -12.19 19.61
C ARG A 430 -10.62 -11.23 19.62
N ILE A 431 -10.40 -10.49 20.71
CA ILE A 431 -9.24 -9.58 20.84
C ILE A 431 -7.93 -10.33 20.56
N TYR A 432 -7.12 -9.80 19.67
CA TYR A 432 -5.79 -10.33 19.35
C TYR A 432 -4.86 -10.14 20.55
N ARG A 433 -4.45 -11.22 21.17
CA ARG A 433 -3.55 -11.21 22.33
C ARG A 433 -2.50 -12.31 22.20
N PRO A 434 -1.51 -12.15 21.31
CA PRO A 434 -0.43 -13.13 21.17
C PRO A 434 0.42 -13.17 22.44
N ALA A 435 1.06 -14.32 22.70
CA ALA A 435 2.01 -14.46 23.79
C ALA A 435 3.35 -13.81 23.44
N TYR A 436 3.96 -13.14 24.42
CA TYR A 436 5.33 -12.63 24.36
C TYR A 436 6.15 -13.22 25.49
N LYS A 437 7.35 -13.73 25.18
CA LYS A 437 8.29 -14.26 26.17
C LYS A 437 9.14 -13.14 26.72
N ASN A 438 9.03 -12.85 28.03
CA ASN A 438 9.98 -11.98 28.71
C ASN A 438 11.32 -12.71 28.87
N ILE A 439 12.39 -12.10 28.40
CA ILE A 439 13.77 -12.61 28.49
C ILE A 439 14.62 -11.85 29.52
N SER A 440 14.08 -10.83 30.18
CA SER A 440 14.75 -10.14 31.27
C SER A 440 14.83 -11.01 32.51
N LYS A 441 15.99 -11.03 33.14
CA LYS A 441 16.16 -11.69 34.46
C LYS A 441 15.50 -10.83 35.54
N GLU A 442 14.94 -11.47 36.54
CA GLU A 442 14.51 -10.77 37.75
C GLU A 442 15.70 -10.04 38.41
N ARG A 443 15.43 -8.85 38.90
CA ARG A 443 16.41 -7.99 39.57
C ARG A 443 15.84 -7.51 40.91
N GLU A 444 16.71 -7.41 41.90
CA GLU A 444 16.36 -6.80 43.18
C GLU A 444 16.10 -5.29 42.98
N PHE A 445 15.05 -4.79 43.62
CA PHE A 445 14.73 -3.37 43.58
C PHE A 445 15.68 -2.60 44.52
N VAL A 446 16.37 -1.62 43.95
CA VAL A 446 17.22 -0.71 44.72
C VAL A 446 16.51 0.64 44.83
N PRO A 447 16.24 1.14 46.06
CA PRO A 447 15.65 2.48 46.27
C PRO A 447 16.45 3.58 45.59
N LEU A 448 15.77 4.67 45.18
CA LEU A 448 16.39 5.74 44.38
C LEU A 448 17.66 6.32 45.03
N MET A 449 17.60 6.51 46.34
CA MET A 449 18.70 7.12 47.09
C MET A 449 19.91 6.20 47.27
N ASP A 450 19.72 4.88 47.08
CA ASP A 450 20.76 3.86 47.23
C ASP A 450 21.38 3.45 45.87
N ARG A 451 20.91 4.05 44.77
CA ARG A 451 21.45 3.79 43.41
C ARG A 451 22.76 4.55 43.21
N LYS A 452 23.75 3.84 42.72
CA LYS A 452 25.06 4.38 42.36
C LYS A 452 25.08 4.98 40.98
#